data_263d03c3bc68ee38e6fb740a374150d5
#
_entry.id   263d03c3bc68ee38e6fb740a374150d5
#
_cell.length_a   1.000
_cell.length_b   1.000
_cell.length_c   1.000
_cell.angle_alpha   90.00
_cell.angle_beta   90.00
_cell.angle_gamma   90.00
#
_symmetry.space_group_name_H-M   'P 1'
#
loop_
_entity.id
_entity.type
_entity.pdbx_description
1 polymer ?
#
loop_
_entity_poly.entity_id
_entity_poly.type
_entity_poly.pdbx_seq_one_letter_code
_entity_poly.pdbx_strand_id
1 'polypeptide(L)'
;MEETLSTKWCRKHEVALLSNNSDRKTEQVYNVAVLNDCDEFLLQKIRIELNAPIHTSIKSKAEIHQLLSQTSNQLEDSILKPENIQNNSWESEPIVNLVDSLIEQAIDLKATDIHLEPSSICLRVRLRQDGLLNEFKSLPLWICEPVLVRLKILSEIDITDKRIPHDGSFTFNGFRNSANIRVSTLPVQGGEKCVLRILPTATNSTASLPLAGEVISKLESLRLSKPCLVFLKEIFNSPQGLFLVTGPTGSGKTTTLHAGLQEILQKQVNVTTIEDPVEYPLEGAAQVQVNEKCGFTFAAALRAILRQDPDVIMVGEIRDKETAQIALRAAQTGHLVVSTLHTNSAKAGYVRLEDLGISRSALQDSLLGIMAQRLLRCRPAPMRPYSGRTVIAEILKPDGTYVDGTLRENALKLVESGYTDQEEVQRVIGPTP
;
A
#
# COMPACT_ATOMS: atom_id res chain seq x y z
N MET A 1 -27.53 -11.47 30.68
CA MET A 1 -26.49 -10.86 29.81
C MET A 1 -25.18 -11.37 30.37
N GLU A 2 -24.48 -12.22 29.64
CA GLU A 2 -23.14 -12.63 30.04
C GLU A 2 -22.22 -11.43 29.86
N GLU A 3 -21.70 -10.92 30.96
CA GLU A 3 -20.70 -9.85 30.96
C GLU A 3 -19.39 -10.48 30.49
N THR A 4 -19.05 -10.26 29.21
CA THR A 4 -17.80 -10.68 28.61
C THR A 4 -16.97 -9.44 28.29
N LEU A 5 -15.66 -9.48 28.61
CA LEU A 5 -14.74 -8.44 28.19
C LEU A 5 -14.75 -8.32 26.67
N SER A 6 -14.94 -7.11 26.15
CA SER A 6 -14.91 -6.91 24.71
C SER A 6 -13.54 -7.30 24.14
N THR A 7 -13.50 -7.88 22.96
CA THR A 7 -12.27 -8.27 22.28
C THR A 7 -11.31 -7.07 22.11
N LYS A 8 -11.86 -5.88 21.89
CA LYS A 8 -11.11 -4.64 21.82
C LYS A 8 -10.44 -4.27 23.15
N TRP A 9 -11.14 -4.47 24.26
CA TRP A 9 -10.61 -4.24 25.60
C TRP A 9 -9.50 -5.26 25.93
N CYS A 10 -9.74 -6.54 25.65
CA CYS A 10 -8.77 -7.61 25.84
C CYS A 10 -7.49 -7.36 25.03
N ARG A 11 -7.63 -6.94 23.80
CA ARG A 11 -6.50 -6.57 22.93
C ARG A 11 -5.73 -5.37 23.44
N LYS A 12 -6.44 -4.31 23.88
CA LYS A 12 -5.81 -3.08 24.39
C LYS A 12 -4.97 -3.32 25.65
N HIS A 13 -5.37 -4.27 26.47
CA HIS A 13 -4.71 -4.58 27.73
C HIS A 13 -3.83 -5.83 27.70
N GLU A 14 -3.66 -6.46 26.51
CA GLU A 14 -2.87 -7.68 26.31
C GLU A 14 -3.29 -8.82 27.25
N VAL A 15 -4.60 -9.07 27.31
CA VAL A 15 -5.26 -10.06 28.18
C VAL A 15 -6.10 -10.97 27.30
N ALA A 16 -6.13 -12.29 27.57
CA ALA A 16 -7.02 -13.21 26.86
C ALA A 16 -7.86 -14.03 27.84
N LEU A 17 -9.16 -14.14 27.55
CA LEU A 17 -10.07 -15.07 28.26
C LEU A 17 -9.83 -16.48 27.75
N LEU A 18 -9.52 -17.42 28.63
CA LEU A 18 -9.17 -18.79 28.24
C LEU A 18 -10.39 -19.75 28.20
N SER A 19 -11.28 -19.66 29.13
CA SER A 19 -12.54 -20.44 29.18
C SER A 19 -13.34 -20.11 30.44
N ASN A 20 -14.64 -20.33 30.39
CA ASN A 20 -15.47 -20.41 31.59
C ASN A 20 -15.52 -21.85 32.13
N ASN A 21 -14.99 -22.11 33.31
CA ASN A 21 -15.29 -23.34 34.03
C ASN A 21 -16.58 -23.11 34.81
N SER A 22 -17.72 -23.43 34.22
CA SER A 22 -18.99 -23.55 34.93
C SER A 22 -19.14 -24.94 35.50
N ASP A 23 -18.59 -25.18 36.67
CA ASP A 23 -19.10 -26.26 37.51
C ASP A 23 -20.46 -25.82 38.09
N ARG A 24 -21.47 -26.65 37.82
CA ARG A 24 -22.87 -26.42 38.20
C ARG A 24 -22.98 -26.19 39.71
N LYS A 25 -23.08 -24.95 40.15
CA LYS A 25 -23.60 -24.49 41.48
C LYS A 25 -22.77 -23.47 42.29
N THR A 26 -21.64 -22.97 41.82
CA THR A 26 -20.87 -21.93 42.53
C THR A 26 -20.41 -20.85 41.56
N GLU A 27 -20.12 -19.67 42.05
CA GLU A 27 -19.75 -18.44 41.36
C GLU A 27 -18.94 -18.66 40.07
N GLN A 28 -19.34 -18.01 38.97
CA GLN A 28 -18.60 -18.03 37.72
C GLN A 28 -17.18 -17.46 37.94
N VAL A 29 -16.18 -18.30 37.74
CA VAL A 29 -14.75 -17.88 37.82
C VAL A 29 -14.17 -17.88 36.40
N TYR A 30 -13.62 -16.75 36.00
CA TYR A 30 -13.00 -16.60 34.66
C TYR A 30 -11.50 -16.89 34.71
N ASN A 31 -11.03 -17.75 33.80
CA ASN A 31 -9.60 -17.96 33.59
C ASN A 31 -9.07 -16.91 32.61
N VAL A 32 -8.09 -16.12 33.02
CA VAL A 32 -7.55 -14.99 32.25
C VAL A 32 -6.06 -15.17 32.06
N ALA A 33 -5.61 -15.14 30.81
CA ALA A 33 -4.18 -15.09 30.47
C ALA A 33 -3.68 -13.64 30.53
N VAL A 34 -2.60 -13.41 31.25
CA VAL A 34 -1.97 -12.10 31.46
C VAL A 34 -0.46 -12.18 31.26
N LEU A 35 0.19 -11.03 31.01
CA LEU A 35 1.66 -10.95 30.95
C LEU A 35 2.28 -11.07 32.36
N ASN A 36 3.56 -11.45 32.40
CA ASN A 36 4.31 -11.63 33.66
C ASN A 36 4.50 -10.32 34.45
N ASP A 37 4.44 -9.18 33.78
CA ASP A 37 4.54 -7.83 34.35
C ASP A 37 3.17 -7.16 34.56
N CYS A 38 2.11 -7.95 34.62
CA CYS A 38 0.74 -7.46 34.77
C CYS A 38 0.57 -6.77 36.12
N ASP A 39 0.12 -5.51 36.08
CA ASP A 39 -0.13 -4.67 37.24
C ASP A 39 -1.39 -5.14 38.02
N GLU A 40 -1.34 -5.10 39.35
CA GLU A 40 -2.49 -5.39 40.25
C GLU A 40 -3.70 -4.50 39.92
N PHE A 41 -3.46 -3.26 39.47
CA PHE A 41 -4.51 -2.35 39.02
C PHE A 41 -5.27 -2.90 37.80
N LEU A 42 -4.58 -3.51 36.85
CA LEU A 42 -5.21 -4.14 35.68
C LEU A 42 -6.03 -5.35 36.11
N LEU A 43 -5.54 -6.16 37.06
CA LEU A 43 -6.27 -7.32 37.57
C LEU A 43 -7.56 -6.91 38.30
N GLN A 44 -7.52 -5.83 39.10
CA GLN A 44 -8.71 -5.26 39.71
C GLN A 44 -9.72 -4.77 38.67
N LYS A 45 -9.24 -4.11 37.62
CA LYS A 45 -10.08 -3.61 36.52
C LYS A 45 -10.77 -4.77 35.79
N ILE A 46 -10.06 -5.89 35.54
CA ILE A 46 -10.64 -7.10 34.94
C ILE A 46 -11.75 -7.67 35.84
N ARG A 47 -11.53 -7.75 37.15
CA ARG A 47 -12.54 -8.23 38.10
C ARG A 47 -13.81 -7.36 38.11
N ILE A 48 -13.65 -6.04 38.03
CA ILE A 48 -14.76 -5.09 37.98
C ILE A 48 -15.54 -5.27 36.66
N GLU A 49 -14.86 -5.31 35.53
CA GLU A 49 -15.48 -5.46 34.21
C GLU A 49 -16.20 -6.81 34.03
N LEU A 50 -15.67 -7.89 34.62
CA LEU A 50 -16.30 -9.22 34.57
C LEU A 50 -17.32 -9.44 35.71
N ASN A 51 -17.37 -8.54 36.68
CA ASN A 51 -18.16 -8.67 37.89
C ASN A 51 -18.05 -10.07 38.55
N ALA A 52 -16.84 -10.67 38.49
CA ALA A 52 -16.60 -12.04 38.90
C ALA A 52 -15.14 -12.26 39.34
N PRO A 53 -14.86 -13.26 40.19
CA PRO A 53 -13.51 -13.66 40.50
C PRO A 53 -12.78 -14.22 39.27
N ILE A 54 -11.47 -13.94 39.20
CA ILE A 54 -10.61 -14.39 38.10
C ILE A 54 -9.48 -15.28 38.59
N HIS A 55 -9.13 -16.29 37.80
CA HIS A 55 -7.88 -17.02 37.89
C HIS A 55 -6.95 -16.59 36.81
N THR A 56 -5.74 -16.13 37.16
CA THR A 56 -4.74 -15.64 36.21
C THR A 56 -3.76 -16.74 35.83
N SER A 57 -3.44 -16.84 34.55
CA SER A 57 -2.33 -17.63 34.04
C SER A 57 -1.35 -16.73 33.30
N ILE A 58 -0.10 -16.81 33.68
CA ILE A 58 0.96 -16.01 33.05
C ILE A 58 1.31 -16.63 31.72
N LYS A 59 1.26 -15.84 30.66
CA LYS A 59 1.58 -16.23 29.30
C LYS A 59 2.53 -15.22 28.65
N SER A 60 3.29 -15.66 27.65
CA SER A 60 4.08 -14.75 26.84
C SER A 60 3.18 -13.89 25.94
N LYS A 61 3.70 -12.74 25.52
CA LYS A 61 2.99 -11.86 24.59
C LYS A 61 2.58 -12.58 23.29
N ALA A 62 3.45 -13.45 22.76
CA ALA A 62 3.17 -14.24 21.56
C ALA A 62 1.99 -15.25 21.78
N GLU A 63 1.93 -15.90 22.94
CA GLU A 63 0.83 -16.83 23.29
C GLU A 63 -0.49 -16.09 23.49
N ILE A 64 -0.48 -14.93 24.16
CA ILE A 64 -1.69 -14.09 24.31
C ILE A 64 -2.20 -13.63 22.94
N HIS A 65 -1.32 -13.20 22.04
CA HIS A 65 -1.69 -12.83 20.68
C HIS A 65 -2.27 -14.01 19.89
N GLN A 66 -1.71 -15.20 20.05
CA GLN A 66 -2.24 -16.41 19.42
C GLN A 66 -3.64 -16.77 19.94
N LEU A 67 -3.86 -16.67 21.25
CA LEU A 67 -5.18 -16.90 21.88
C LEU A 67 -6.20 -15.87 21.39
N LEU A 68 -5.85 -14.60 21.33
CA LEU A 68 -6.73 -13.54 20.83
C LEU A 68 -7.06 -13.71 19.34
N SER A 69 -6.15 -14.26 18.53
CA SER A 69 -6.41 -14.56 17.11
C SER A 69 -7.33 -15.79 16.95
N GLN A 70 -7.18 -16.83 17.79
CA GLN A 70 -8.06 -17.97 17.79
C GLN A 70 -9.49 -17.59 18.23
N THR A 71 -9.62 -16.74 19.24
CA THR A 71 -10.91 -16.20 19.69
C THR A 71 -11.57 -15.36 18.59
N SER A 72 -10.80 -14.61 17.81
CA SER A 72 -11.31 -13.85 16.67
C SER A 72 -11.87 -14.77 15.57
N ASN A 73 -11.18 -15.87 15.25
CA ASN A 73 -11.65 -16.85 14.27
C ASN A 73 -12.93 -17.59 14.75
N GLN A 74 -13.03 -17.92 16.04
CA GLN A 74 -14.24 -18.51 16.61
C GLN A 74 -15.40 -17.51 16.69
N LEU A 75 -15.12 -16.23 16.90
CA LEU A 75 -16.12 -15.16 16.82
C LEU A 75 -16.62 -14.98 15.38
N GLU A 76 -15.74 -15.05 14.38
CA GLU A 76 -16.14 -14.99 12.97
C GLU A 76 -17.13 -16.12 12.62
N ASP A 77 -16.88 -17.36 13.08
CA ASP A 77 -17.78 -18.50 12.89
C ASP A 77 -19.11 -18.34 13.63
N SER A 78 -19.12 -17.69 14.79
CA SER A 78 -20.34 -17.39 15.55
C SER A 78 -21.13 -16.21 14.98
N ILE A 79 -20.47 -15.21 14.39
CA ILE A 79 -21.07 -14.07 13.69
C ILE A 79 -21.80 -14.55 12.42
N LEU A 80 -21.31 -15.61 11.78
CA LEU A 80 -21.90 -16.19 10.57
C LEU A 80 -23.27 -16.86 10.80
N LYS A 81 -23.78 -16.92 12.06
CA LYS A 81 -25.13 -17.41 12.36
C LYS A 81 -26.14 -16.26 12.38
N PRO A 82 -27.17 -16.26 11.51
CA PRO A 82 -28.18 -15.19 11.42
C PRO A 82 -28.91 -14.90 12.74
N GLU A 83 -28.94 -15.88 13.64
CA GLU A 83 -29.68 -15.81 14.91
C GLU A 83 -29.05 -14.83 15.93
N ASN A 84 -27.77 -14.46 15.76
CA ASN A 84 -27.06 -13.59 16.70
C ASN A 84 -27.15 -12.09 16.35
N ILE A 85 -27.76 -11.73 15.24
CA ILE A 85 -27.88 -10.31 14.79
C ILE A 85 -29.35 -9.90 14.79
N GLN A 86 -29.85 -9.55 15.95
CA GLN A 86 -31.21 -9.03 16.12
C GLN A 86 -31.42 -7.60 15.56
N ASN A 87 -30.34 -6.90 15.21
CA ASN A 87 -30.37 -5.61 14.50
C ASN A 87 -29.27 -5.61 13.45
N ASN A 88 -29.62 -5.51 12.18
CA ASN A 88 -28.71 -5.30 11.04
C ASN A 88 -27.99 -3.93 11.11
N SER A 89 -27.46 -3.56 12.27
CA SER A 89 -26.84 -2.26 12.47
C SER A 89 -25.36 -2.38 12.21
N TRP A 90 -24.84 -1.49 11.38
CA TRP A 90 -23.41 -1.33 11.08
C TRP A 90 -22.58 -0.95 12.33
N GLU A 91 -23.22 -0.53 13.41
CA GLU A 91 -22.62 -0.27 14.73
C GLU A 91 -22.54 -1.52 15.60
N SER A 92 -23.15 -2.63 15.16
CA SER A 92 -23.06 -3.86 15.95
C SER A 92 -21.61 -4.27 16.14
N GLU A 93 -21.23 -4.59 17.36
CA GLU A 93 -19.86 -5.02 17.70
C GLU A 93 -19.33 -6.12 16.76
N PRO A 94 -20.12 -7.10 16.33
CA PRO A 94 -19.72 -8.09 15.35
C PRO A 94 -19.27 -7.53 14.01
N ILE A 95 -19.97 -6.53 13.45
CA ILE A 95 -19.61 -5.94 12.14
C ILE A 95 -18.34 -5.10 12.27
N VAL A 96 -18.21 -4.33 13.34
CA VAL A 96 -17.00 -3.54 13.63
C VAL A 96 -15.79 -4.47 13.73
N ASN A 97 -15.88 -5.53 14.53
CA ASN A 97 -14.82 -6.50 14.71
C ASN A 97 -14.47 -7.23 13.40
N LEU A 98 -15.46 -7.55 12.57
CA LEU A 98 -15.23 -8.20 11.28
C LEU A 98 -14.45 -7.29 10.34
N VAL A 99 -14.84 -6.02 10.21
CA VAL A 99 -14.13 -5.05 9.36
C VAL A 99 -12.71 -4.83 9.85
N ASP A 100 -12.52 -4.63 11.15
CA ASP A 100 -11.20 -4.44 11.74
C ASP A 100 -10.31 -5.68 11.54
N SER A 101 -10.86 -6.89 11.72
CA SER A 101 -10.16 -8.16 11.50
C SER A 101 -9.77 -8.36 10.04
N LEU A 102 -10.64 -8.04 9.08
CA LEU A 102 -10.34 -8.14 7.66
C LEU A 102 -9.18 -7.21 7.27
N ILE A 103 -9.17 -5.99 7.79
CA ILE A 103 -8.11 -5.02 7.51
C ILE A 103 -6.79 -5.47 8.17
N GLU A 104 -6.81 -5.87 9.44
CA GLU A 104 -5.59 -6.36 10.12
C GLU A 104 -5.00 -7.58 9.42
N GLN A 105 -5.82 -8.58 9.07
CA GLN A 105 -5.36 -9.77 8.36
C GLN A 105 -4.78 -9.41 6.98
N ALA A 106 -5.38 -8.47 6.26
CA ALA A 106 -4.85 -8.01 4.99
C ALA A 106 -3.48 -7.32 5.14
N ILE A 107 -3.30 -6.51 6.18
CA ILE A 107 -2.01 -5.87 6.49
C ILE A 107 -0.96 -6.94 6.87
N ASP A 108 -1.30 -7.88 7.74
CA ASP A 108 -0.40 -8.98 8.15
C ASP A 108 0.04 -9.83 6.94
N LEU A 109 -0.87 -10.07 6.00
CA LEU A 109 -0.63 -10.78 4.74
C LEU A 109 0.05 -9.91 3.67
N LYS A 110 0.39 -8.66 3.98
CA LYS A 110 1.05 -7.71 3.08
C LYS A 110 0.26 -7.43 1.80
N ALA A 111 -1.06 -7.45 1.90
CA ALA A 111 -1.93 -7.09 0.79
C ALA A 111 -1.85 -5.58 0.51
N THR A 112 -1.92 -5.23 -0.77
CA THR A 112 -2.00 -3.82 -1.20
C THR A 112 -3.44 -3.34 -1.33
N ASP A 113 -4.37 -4.24 -1.67
CA ASP A 113 -5.77 -3.90 -1.85
C ASP A 113 -6.67 -5.03 -1.30
N ILE A 114 -7.82 -4.66 -0.73
CA ILE A 114 -8.91 -5.55 -0.32
C ILE A 114 -10.07 -5.27 -1.26
N HIS A 115 -10.56 -6.29 -1.94
CA HIS A 115 -11.73 -6.20 -2.80
C HIS A 115 -12.91 -6.89 -2.13
N LEU A 116 -13.99 -6.16 -1.93
CA LEU A 116 -15.27 -6.66 -1.45
C LEU A 116 -16.25 -6.67 -2.64
N GLU A 117 -16.61 -7.86 -3.10
CA GLU A 117 -17.37 -8.04 -4.34
C GLU A 117 -18.64 -8.83 -4.07
N PRO A 118 -19.83 -8.17 -4.10
CA PRO A 118 -21.10 -8.86 -3.98
C PRO A 118 -21.31 -9.77 -5.18
N SER A 119 -21.77 -10.98 -4.91
CA SER A 119 -22.25 -11.92 -5.91
C SER A 119 -23.72 -12.29 -5.61
N SER A 120 -24.31 -13.17 -6.39
CA SER A 120 -25.70 -13.62 -6.15
C SER A 120 -25.88 -14.44 -4.88
N ILE A 121 -24.82 -14.98 -4.31
CA ILE A 121 -24.84 -15.93 -3.18
C ILE A 121 -24.01 -15.52 -1.97
N CYS A 122 -23.01 -14.67 -2.16
CA CYS A 122 -22.07 -14.31 -1.09
C CYS A 122 -21.41 -12.94 -1.36
N LEU A 123 -20.82 -12.36 -0.31
CA LEU A 123 -19.82 -11.29 -0.43
C LEU A 123 -18.45 -11.94 -0.54
N ARG A 124 -17.84 -11.86 -1.74
CA ARG A 124 -16.51 -12.40 -1.98
C ARG A 124 -15.44 -11.37 -1.57
N VAL A 125 -14.55 -11.78 -0.68
CA VAL A 125 -13.41 -10.98 -0.24
C VAL A 125 -12.15 -11.50 -0.94
N ARG A 126 -11.47 -10.63 -1.68
CA ARG A 126 -10.21 -10.95 -2.35
C ARG A 126 -9.12 -9.99 -1.93
N LEU A 127 -7.90 -10.48 -1.79
CA LEU A 127 -6.73 -9.70 -1.43
C LEU A 127 -5.76 -9.64 -2.62
N ARG A 128 -5.24 -8.45 -2.88
CA ARG A 128 -4.14 -8.29 -3.83
C ARG A 128 -2.81 -8.38 -3.11
N GLN A 129 -2.09 -9.47 -3.37
CA GLN A 129 -0.77 -9.75 -2.81
C GLN A 129 0.24 -9.93 -3.94
N ASP A 130 1.37 -9.26 -3.88
CA ASP A 130 2.43 -9.30 -4.91
C ASP A 130 1.89 -9.12 -6.35
N GLY A 131 0.86 -8.25 -6.50
CA GLY A 131 0.22 -7.94 -7.76
C GLY A 131 -0.86 -8.92 -8.22
N LEU A 132 -1.03 -10.07 -7.55
CA LEU A 132 -2.10 -11.04 -7.82
C LEU A 132 -3.29 -10.84 -6.91
N LEU A 133 -4.48 -11.03 -7.47
CA LEU A 133 -5.74 -10.96 -6.76
C LEU A 133 -6.20 -12.38 -6.40
N ASN A 134 -6.06 -12.74 -5.13
CA ASN A 134 -6.39 -14.08 -4.62
C ASN A 134 -7.69 -14.04 -3.83
N GLU A 135 -8.45 -15.12 -3.88
CA GLU A 135 -9.61 -15.29 -3.00
C GLU A 135 -9.13 -15.47 -1.55
N PHE A 136 -9.76 -14.76 -0.63
CA PHE A 136 -9.40 -14.78 0.78
C PHE A 136 -10.51 -15.37 1.64
N LYS A 137 -11.73 -14.83 1.51
CA LYS A 137 -12.91 -15.30 2.24
C LYS A 137 -14.18 -15.14 1.41
N SER A 138 -15.17 -15.97 1.68
CA SER A 138 -16.54 -15.82 1.21
C SER A 138 -17.45 -15.62 2.42
N LEU A 139 -18.12 -14.48 2.49
CA LEU A 139 -19.00 -14.12 3.59
C LEU A 139 -20.47 -14.21 3.14
N PRO A 140 -21.42 -14.50 4.04
CA PRO A 140 -22.84 -14.51 3.69
C PRO A 140 -23.30 -13.19 3.09
N LEU A 141 -24.21 -13.23 2.13
CA LEU A 141 -24.67 -12.06 1.39
C LEU A 141 -25.28 -10.96 2.28
N TRP A 142 -25.96 -11.35 3.35
CA TRP A 142 -26.58 -10.41 4.29
C TRP A 142 -25.58 -9.52 5.04
N ILE A 143 -24.28 -9.90 5.13
CA ILE A 143 -23.21 -9.10 5.72
C ILE A 143 -22.79 -7.95 4.78
N CYS A 144 -23.05 -8.06 3.49
CA CYS A 144 -22.57 -7.12 2.49
C CYS A 144 -22.95 -5.66 2.83
N GLU A 145 -24.23 -5.40 3.06
CA GLU A 145 -24.71 -4.04 3.33
C GLU A 145 -24.16 -3.46 4.64
N PRO A 146 -24.22 -4.13 5.79
CA PRO A 146 -23.62 -3.63 7.03
C PRO A 146 -22.13 -3.32 6.94
N VAL A 147 -21.34 -4.17 6.26
CA VAL A 147 -19.90 -3.95 6.06
C VAL A 147 -19.66 -2.73 5.18
N LEU A 148 -20.38 -2.59 4.07
CA LEU A 148 -20.24 -1.43 3.18
C LEU A 148 -20.64 -0.12 3.86
N VAL A 149 -21.73 -0.12 4.61
CA VAL A 149 -22.17 1.06 5.38
C VAL A 149 -21.11 1.44 6.40
N ARG A 150 -20.54 0.47 7.13
CA ARG A 150 -19.47 0.72 8.08
C ARG A 150 -18.25 1.34 7.42
N LEU A 151 -17.82 0.83 6.27
CA LEU A 151 -16.68 1.37 5.50
C LEU A 151 -16.97 2.78 4.96
N LYS A 152 -18.19 3.04 4.46
CA LYS A 152 -18.59 4.37 4.00
C LYS A 152 -18.54 5.40 5.13
N ILE A 153 -19.03 5.05 6.31
CA ILE A 153 -18.98 5.94 7.49
C ILE A 153 -17.55 6.23 7.91
N LEU A 154 -16.69 5.20 8.01
CA LEU A 154 -15.27 5.38 8.33
C LEU A 154 -14.55 6.30 7.35
N SER A 155 -15.00 6.32 6.09
CA SER A 155 -14.38 7.07 4.98
C SER A 155 -15.08 8.39 4.67
N GLU A 156 -16.07 8.81 5.49
CA GLU A 156 -16.89 10.02 5.28
C GLU A 156 -17.63 10.04 3.93
N ILE A 157 -18.00 8.85 3.42
CA ILE A 157 -18.77 8.67 2.18
C ILE A 157 -20.27 8.68 2.51
N ASP A 158 -21.07 9.32 1.64
CA ASP A 158 -22.53 9.30 1.74
C ASP A 158 -23.07 7.86 1.62
N ILE A 159 -23.77 7.43 2.66
CA ILE A 159 -24.40 6.10 2.74
C ILE A 159 -25.70 5.99 1.98
N THR A 160 -26.32 7.12 1.64
CA THR A 160 -27.67 7.15 1.04
C THR A 160 -27.66 7.01 -0.47
N ASP A 161 -26.62 7.51 -1.14
CA ASP A 161 -26.50 7.39 -2.60
C ASP A 161 -25.65 6.17 -2.98
N LYS A 162 -26.33 5.15 -3.49
CA LYS A 162 -25.73 3.90 -3.98
C LYS A 162 -25.67 3.84 -5.51
N ARG A 163 -26.02 4.93 -6.21
CA ARG A 163 -26.18 4.96 -7.67
C ARG A 163 -24.95 5.42 -8.43
N ILE A 164 -24.06 6.13 -7.74
CA ILE A 164 -22.83 6.68 -8.33
C ILE A 164 -21.60 6.17 -7.56
N PRO A 165 -20.42 6.15 -8.21
CA PRO A 165 -19.16 5.85 -7.52
C PRO A 165 -18.83 6.91 -6.48
N HIS A 166 -18.24 6.47 -5.37
CA HIS A 166 -17.75 7.35 -4.32
C HIS A 166 -16.33 6.95 -3.91
N ASP A 167 -15.55 7.96 -3.54
CA ASP A 167 -14.20 7.80 -3.02
C ASP A 167 -14.07 8.49 -1.66
N GLY A 168 -13.32 7.88 -0.75
CA GLY A 168 -13.05 8.42 0.56
C GLY A 168 -11.78 7.84 1.16
N SER A 169 -11.44 8.23 2.38
CA SER A 169 -10.26 7.71 3.06
C SER A 169 -10.41 7.80 4.56
N PHE A 170 -9.73 6.90 5.27
CA PHE A 170 -9.64 6.96 6.74
C PHE A 170 -8.31 6.38 7.22
N THR A 171 -7.92 6.76 8.44
CA THR A 171 -6.79 6.14 9.12
C THR A 171 -7.29 4.98 9.96
N PHE A 172 -6.85 3.78 9.61
CA PHE A 172 -7.08 2.58 10.40
C PHE A 172 -6.04 2.52 11.52
N ASN A 173 -6.51 2.41 12.76
CA ASN A 173 -5.68 2.20 13.94
C ASN A 173 -6.09 0.88 14.58
N GLY A 174 -5.55 -0.21 14.06
CA GLY A 174 -5.75 -1.54 14.59
C GLY A 174 -4.88 -1.83 15.81
N PHE A 175 -4.96 -3.05 16.30
CA PHE A 175 -4.22 -3.46 17.49
C PHE A 175 -2.70 -3.52 17.27
N ARG A 176 -2.26 -4.04 16.10
CA ARG A 176 -0.84 -4.22 15.77
C ARG A 176 -0.35 -3.27 14.69
N ASN A 177 -1.26 -2.82 13.87
CA ASN A 177 -0.95 -2.09 12.66
C ASN A 177 -1.78 -0.83 12.54
N SER A 178 -1.17 0.23 12.03
CA SER A 178 -1.90 1.40 11.55
C SER A 178 -1.65 1.58 10.06
N ALA A 179 -2.67 2.01 9.32
CA ALA A 179 -2.56 2.25 7.89
C ALA A 179 -3.51 3.35 7.44
N ASN A 180 -3.12 4.13 6.45
CA ASN A 180 -4.05 4.98 5.75
C ASN A 180 -4.77 4.13 4.69
N ILE A 181 -6.09 4.16 4.68
CA ILE A 181 -6.90 3.37 3.77
C ILE A 181 -7.70 4.30 2.87
N ARG A 182 -7.55 4.11 1.56
CA ARG A 182 -8.46 4.71 0.58
C ARG A 182 -9.55 3.72 0.23
N VAL A 183 -10.76 4.22 0.17
CA VAL A 183 -11.97 3.44 -0.13
C VAL A 183 -12.59 3.97 -1.39
N SER A 184 -12.87 3.09 -2.33
CA SER A 184 -13.63 3.40 -3.53
C SER A 184 -14.81 2.45 -3.64
N THR A 185 -16.01 2.98 -3.81
CA THR A 185 -17.24 2.21 -4.03
C THR A 185 -17.75 2.39 -5.44
N LEU A 186 -18.27 1.32 -6.01
CA LEU A 186 -18.80 1.31 -7.37
C LEU A 186 -20.12 0.52 -7.41
N PRO A 187 -21.22 1.11 -7.92
CA PRO A 187 -22.45 0.36 -8.17
C PRO A 187 -22.21 -0.79 -9.16
N VAL A 188 -22.68 -1.97 -8.79
CA VAL A 188 -22.60 -3.18 -9.63
C VAL A 188 -23.91 -3.96 -9.55
N GLN A 189 -24.10 -4.92 -10.46
CA GLN A 189 -25.26 -5.80 -10.36
C GLN A 189 -25.18 -6.61 -9.05
N GLY A 190 -26.20 -6.49 -8.21
CA GLY A 190 -26.28 -7.16 -6.91
C GLY A 190 -25.84 -6.31 -5.72
N GLY A 191 -25.51 -5.02 -5.91
CA GLY A 191 -25.16 -4.11 -4.82
C GLY A 191 -24.03 -3.13 -5.17
N GLU A 192 -23.12 -2.93 -4.26
CA GLU A 192 -21.94 -2.09 -4.46
C GLU A 192 -20.67 -2.91 -4.24
N LYS A 193 -19.74 -2.83 -5.19
CA LYS A 193 -18.37 -3.30 -5.02
C LYS A 193 -17.59 -2.23 -4.24
N CYS A 194 -16.73 -2.67 -3.32
CA CYS A 194 -15.84 -1.79 -2.59
C CYS A 194 -14.39 -2.27 -2.72
N VAL A 195 -13.48 -1.33 -2.90
CA VAL A 195 -12.04 -1.60 -2.90
C VAL A 195 -11.39 -0.70 -1.87
N LEU A 196 -10.64 -1.33 -0.96
CA LEU A 196 -9.82 -0.63 0.02
C LEU A 196 -8.36 -0.76 -0.41
N ARG A 197 -7.70 0.36 -0.66
CA ARG A 197 -6.25 0.42 -0.89
C ARG A 197 -5.55 0.72 0.41
N ILE A 198 -4.65 -0.16 0.82
CA ILE A 198 -3.85 -0.04 2.03
C ILE A 198 -2.59 0.76 1.69
N LEU A 199 -2.46 1.94 2.28
CA LEU A 199 -1.27 2.79 2.14
C LEU A 199 -0.42 2.63 3.40
N PRO A 200 0.87 2.34 3.26
CA PRO A 200 1.75 2.17 4.41
C PRO A 200 1.91 3.47 5.18
N THR A 201 1.98 3.36 6.52
CA THR A 201 2.34 4.47 7.40
C THR A 201 3.80 4.34 7.83
N ALA A 202 4.49 5.47 8.02
CA ALA A 202 5.91 5.52 8.38
C ALA A 202 6.27 4.84 9.72
N THR A 203 5.28 4.44 10.53
CA THR A 203 5.47 3.92 11.89
C THR A 203 5.60 2.39 11.99
N ASN A 204 5.37 1.63 10.90
CA ASN A 204 5.33 0.17 10.96
C ASN A 204 6.60 -0.54 10.46
N SER A 205 7.77 0.09 10.54
CA SER A 205 9.04 -0.46 10.09
C SER A 205 9.79 -1.25 11.17
N THR A 206 9.18 -2.32 11.71
CA THR A 206 9.91 -3.32 12.47
C THR A 206 9.66 -4.70 11.90
N ALA A 207 10.61 -5.16 11.12
CA ALA A 207 10.90 -6.49 10.65
C ALA A 207 10.67 -6.81 9.16
N SER A 208 11.80 -6.98 8.49
CA SER A 208 12.06 -7.87 7.35
C SER A 208 11.29 -7.68 6.04
N LEU A 209 11.98 -7.08 5.10
CA LEU A 209 11.72 -6.69 3.71
C LEU A 209 11.05 -5.31 3.59
N PRO A 210 11.57 -4.43 2.69
CA PRO A 210 10.91 -3.15 2.48
C PRO A 210 9.53 -3.42 1.91
N LEU A 211 8.55 -3.46 2.80
CA LEU A 211 7.18 -3.22 2.46
C LEU A 211 7.11 -1.79 1.93
N ALA A 212 6.23 -1.57 0.99
CA ALA A 212 5.85 -0.21 0.65
C ALA A 212 5.64 0.57 1.95
N GLY A 213 6.65 1.35 2.40
CA GLY A 213 6.61 2.04 3.71
C GLY A 213 7.89 2.01 4.51
N GLU A 214 8.79 1.02 4.37
CA GLU A 214 10.17 1.29 4.73
C GLU A 214 10.69 2.32 3.74
N VAL A 215 11.04 3.46 4.28
CA VAL A 215 11.81 4.48 3.59
C VAL A 215 12.98 3.75 2.95
N ILE A 216 12.87 3.46 1.65
CA ILE A 216 13.99 2.96 0.87
C ILE A 216 14.97 4.12 0.86
N SER A 217 15.77 4.18 1.90
CA SER A 217 16.68 5.28 2.14
C SER A 217 17.88 5.30 1.18
N LYS A 218 17.98 4.30 0.28
CA LYS A 218 19.12 4.20 -0.64
C LYS A 218 18.70 3.52 -1.94
N LEU A 219 19.19 4.02 -3.06
CA LEU A 219 19.05 3.38 -4.37
C LEU A 219 19.53 1.92 -4.38
N GLU A 220 20.55 1.58 -3.56
CA GLU A 220 21.08 0.22 -3.44
C GLU A 220 20.04 -0.81 -2.96
N SER A 221 19.06 -0.39 -2.18
CA SER A 221 18.00 -1.28 -1.69
C SER A 221 17.02 -1.71 -2.78
N LEU A 222 17.00 -1.03 -3.92
CA LEU A 222 16.14 -1.38 -5.06
C LEU A 222 16.54 -2.68 -5.78
N ARG A 223 17.72 -3.27 -5.46
CA ARG A 223 18.23 -4.50 -6.10
C ARG A 223 18.32 -4.40 -7.63
N LEU A 224 18.56 -3.21 -8.15
CA LEU A 224 18.88 -3.00 -9.55
C LEU A 224 20.28 -3.54 -9.89
N SER A 225 20.55 -3.79 -11.17
CA SER A 225 21.89 -4.13 -11.61
C SER A 225 22.88 -3.01 -11.35
N LYS A 226 24.18 -3.38 -11.16
CA LYS A 226 25.22 -2.38 -10.91
C LYS A 226 25.29 -1.26 -11.96
N PRO A 227 25.24 -1.54 -13.29
CA PRO A 227 25.23 -0.48 -14.30
C PRO A 227 24.05 0.48 -14.14
N CYS A 228 22.84 -0.05 -13.86
CA CYS A 228 21.64 0.78 -13.63
C CYS A 228 21.79 1.65 -12.38
N LEU A 229 22.32 1.10 -11.28
CA LEU A 229 22.55 1.86 -10.04
C LEU A 229 23.59 2.98 -10.23
N VAL A 230 24.69 2.69 -10.92
CA VAL A 230 25.70 3.73 -11.22
C VAL A 230 25.08 4.86 -12.06
N PHE A 231 24.36 4.49 -13.09
CA PHE A 231 23.70 5.49 -13.95
C PHE A 231 22.64 6.32 -13.19
N LEU A 232 21.82 5.70 -12.36
CA LEU A 232 20.86 6.43 -11.53
C LEU A 232 21.56 7.40 -10.57
N LYS A 233 22.68 6.99 -9.95
CA LYS A 233 23.49 7.90 -9.11
C LYS A 233 24.04 9.09 -9.90
N GLU A 234 24.48 8.87 -11.14
CA GLU A 234 24.90 9.95 -12.03
C GLU A 234 23.74 10.91 -12.33
N ILE A 235 22.54 10.39 -12.64
CA ILE A 235 21.33 11.20 -12.89
C ILE A 235 20.97 12.05 -11.68
N PHE A 236 20.87 11.45 -10.49
CA PHE A 236 20.50 12.17 -9.27
C PHE A 236 21.61 13.09 -8.75
N ASN A 237 22.80 13.05 -9.35
CA ASN A 237 23.88 14.00 -9.13
C ASN A 237 24.00 15.06 -10.24
N SER A 238 23.19 14.96 -11.30
CA SER A 238 23.21 15.94 -12.40
C SER A 238 22.66 17.28 -11.93
N PRO A 239 23.28 18.41 -12.33
CA PRO A 239 22.80 19.73 -11.92
C PRO A 239 21.49 20.11 -12.60
N GLN A 240 21.22 19.56 -13.78
CA GLN A 240 20.02 19.84 -14.58
C GLN A 240 19.74 18.71 -15.55
N GLY A 241 18.52 18.67 -16.07
CA GLY A 241 18.07 17.72 -17.08
C GLY A 241 16.76 17.07 -16.71
N LEU A 242 16.22 16.29 -17.64
CA LEU A 242 14.95 15.56 -17.47
C LEU A 242 15.24 14.07 -17.36
N PHE A 243 14.81 13.41 -16.29
CA PHE A 243 14.84 11.98 -16.15
C PHE A 243 13.43 11.42 -15.93
N LEU A 244 13.09 10.35 -16.62
CA LEU A 244 11.75 9.79 -16.60
C LEU A 244 11.76 8.31 -16.20
N VAL A 245 10.83 7.95 -15.31
CA VAL A 245 10.56 6.54 -14.97
C VAL A 245 9.20 6.16 -15.51
N THR A 246 9.13 5.09 -16.30
CA THR A 246 7.89 4.63 -16.91
C THR A 246 7.55 3.19 -16.54
N GLY A 247 6.28 2.85 -16.66
CA GLY A 247 5.74 1.53 -16.36
C GLY A 247 4.28 1.59 -15.93
N PRO A 248 3.60 0.46 -15.82
CA PRO A 248 2.22 0.40 -15.35
C PRO A 248 2.10 0.84 -13.88
N THR A 249 0.87 1.03 -13.44
CA THR A 249 0.59 1.26 -12.02
C THR A 249 1.10 0.08 -11.18
N GLY A 250 1.73 0.39 -10.04
CA GLY A 250 2.30 -0.63 -9.16
C GLY A 250 3.64 -1.21 -9.61
N SER A 251 4.31 -0.64 -10.62
CA SER A 251 5.67 -1.07 -11.02
C SER A 251 6.79 -0.52 -10.13
N GLY A 252 6.48 0.31 -9.14
CA GLY A 252 7.45 0.88 -8.19
C GLY A 252 8.10 2.19 -8.65
N LYS A 253 7.52 2.92 -9.61
CA LYS A 253 8.06 4.18 -10.14
C LYS A 253 8.31 5.22 -9.05
N THR A 254 7.29 5.51 -8.25
CA THR A 254 7.37 6.46 -7.13
C THR A 254 8.44 6.05 -6.13
N THR A 255 8.51 4.77 -5.79
CA THR A 255 9.53 4.22 -4.89
C THR A 255 10.96 4.47 -5.41
N THR A 256 11.18 4.27 -6.71
CA THR A 256 12.49 4.51 -7.33
C THR A 256 12.86 6.00 -7.32
N LEU A 257 11.91 6.88 -7.67
CA LEU A 257 12.14 8.33 -7.63
C LEU A 257 12.39 8.82 -6.20
N HIS A 258 11.61 8.38 -5.24
CA HIS A 258 11.79 8.76 -3.83
C HIS A 258 13.13 8.27 -3.28
N ALA A 259 13.58 7.05 -3.61
CA ALA A 259 14.89 6.55 -3.23
C ALA A 259 16.04 7.43 -3.78
N GLY A 260 15.92 7.88 -5.02
CA GLY A 260 16.87 8.81 -5.61
C GLY A 260 16.83 10.21 -4.98
N LEU A 261 15.64 10.72 -4.70
CA LEU A 261 15.48 12.03 -4.04
C LEU A 261 16.04 12.02 -2.62
N GLN A 262 15.92 10.92 -1.88
CA GLN A 262 16.49 10.81 -0.54
C GLN A 262 18.03 10.89 -0.53
N GLU A 263 18.71 10.41 -1.58
CA GLU A 263 20.16 10.63 -1.71
C GLU A 263 20.50 12.11 -1.95
N ILE A 264 19.65 12.81 -2.71
CA ILE A 264 19.83 14.23 -2.98
C ILE A 264 19.57 15.08 -1.72
N LEU A 265 18.55 14.74 -0.94
CA LEU A 265 18.15 15.46 0.27
C LEU A 265 19.23 15.50 1.35
N GLN A 266 20.25 14.64 1.27
CA GLN A 266 21.43 14.71 2.13
C GLN A 266 22.36 15.88 1.78
N LYS A 267 22.10 16.58 0.65
CA LYS A 267 22.85 17.73 0.20
C LYS A 267 22.08 19.03 0.53
N GLN A 268 22.75 20.16 0.37
CA GLN A 268 22.14 21.50 0.56
C GLN A 268 21.41 21.92 -0.72
N VAL A 269 20.31 21.28 -1.04
CA VAL A 269 19.51 21.52 -2.25
C VAL A 269 18.03 21.63 -1.90
N ASN A 270 17.31 22.49 -2.63
CA ASN A 270 15.87 22.66 -2.49
C ASN A 270 15.14 21.65 -3.39
N VAL A 271 14.54 20.64 -2.75
CA VAL A 271 13.76 19.59 -3.42
C VAL A 271 12.27 19.87 -3.25
N THR A 272 11.56 19.97 -4.37
CA THR A 272 10.09 20.14 -4.35
C THR A 272 9.42 19.07 -5.19
N THR A 273 8.33 18.47 -4.67
CA THR A 273 7.55 17.46 -5.39
C THR A 273 6.13 17.96 -5.69
N ILE A 274 5.53 17.44 -6.75
CA ILE A 274 4.12 17.63 -7.11
C ILE A 274 3.51 16.25 -7.27
N GLU A 275 2.51 15.90 -6.46
CA GLU A 275 1.96 14.54 -6.37
C GLU A 275 0.42 14.53 -6.38
N ASP A 276 -0.18 13.41 -6.81
CA ASP A 276 -1.63 13.23 -6.85
C ASP A 276 -2.04 11.81 -6.35
N PRO A 277 -2.24 11.68 -5.05
CA PRO A 277 -1.80 12.55 -3.97
C PRO A 277 -0.41 12.18 -3.44
N VAL A 278 0.06 12.88 -2.39
CA VAL A 278 1.24 12.47 -1.61
C VAL A 278 0.97 11.11 -0.96
N GLU A 279 1.77 10.10 -1.29
CA GLU A 279 1.60 8.73 -0.76
C GLU A 279 2.23 8.57 0.62
N TYR A 280 3.41 9.13 0.83
CA TYR A 280 4.13 9.14 2.11
C TYR A 280 5.07 10.35 2.21
N PRO A 281 5.32 10.84 3.44
CA PRO A 281 6.16 12.01 3.64
C PRO A 281 7.62 11.73 3.24
N LEU A 282 8.23 12.70 2.56
CA LEU A 282 9.64 12.73 2.20
C LEU A 282 10.29 13.86 3.01
N GLU A 283 10.94 13.49 4.11
CA GLU A 283 11.54 14.45 5.02
C GLU A 283 12.61 15.30 4.32
N GLY A 284 12.51 16.61 4.46
CA GLY A 284 13.40 17.57 3.81
C GLY A 284 12.94 18.05 2.43
N ALA A 285 11.89 17.48 1.83
CA ALA A 285 11.30 17.95 0.58
C ALA A 285 10.02 18.77 0.83
N ALA A 286 9.79 19.78 0.00
CA ALA A 286 8.49 20.45 -0.05
C ALA A 286 7.54 19.66 -0.95
N GLN A 287 6.60 18.93 -0.36
CA GLN A 287 5.64 18.09 -1.10
C GLN A 287 4.34 18.85 -1.35
N VAL A 288 4.00 19.03 -2.60
CA VAL A 288 2.81 19.76 -3.06
C VAL A 288 1.81 18.76 -3.62
N GLN A 289 0.61 18.73 -3.06
CA GLN A 289 -0.46 17.89 -3.57
C GLN A 289 -1.37 18.69 -4.51
N VAL A 290 -1.63 18.15 -5.71
CA VAL A 290 -2.58 18.75 -6.65
C VAL A 290 -4.01 18.66 -6.15
N ASN A 291 -4.84 19.60 -6.58
CA ASN A 291 -6.27 19.62 -6.30
C ASN A 291 -7.03 20.15 -7.51
N GLU A 292 -7.40 19.26 -8.40
CA GLU A 292 -8.08 19.59 -9.65
C GLU A 292 -9.43 20.30 -9.43
N LYS A 293 -10.11 20.00 -8.28
CA LYS A 293 -11.40 20.61 -7.95
C LYS A 293 -11.32 22.14 -7.78
N CYS A 294 -10.19 22.67 -7.37
CA CYS A 294 -9.92 24.10 -7.25
C CYS A 294 -8.99 24.63 -8.34
N GLY A 295 -8.75 23.88 -9.41
CA GLY A 295 -7.90 24.31 -10.53
C GLY A 295 -6.41 24.23 -10.26
N PHE A 296 -5.98 23.65 -9.14
CA PHE A 296 -4.57 23.44 -8.81
C PHE A 296 -4.06 22.15 -9.45
N THR A 297 -3.76 22.24 -10.75
CA THR A 297 -3.29 21.13 -11.60
C THR A 297 -1.78 20.95 -11.54
N PHE A 298 -1.24 19.86 -12.11
CA PHE A 298 0.21 19.66 -12.27
C PHE A 298 0.90 20.84 -12.96
N ALA A 299 0.34 21.33 -14.06
CA ALA A 299 0.90 22.47 -14.79
C ALA A 299 0.88 23.78 -13.96
N ALA A 300 -0.21 24.03 -13.22
CA ALA A 300 -0.33 25.21 -12.35
C ALA A 300 0.67 25.14 -11.19
N ALA A 301 0.78 23.99 -10.53
CA ALA A 301 1.71 23.75 -9.45
C ALA A 301 3.17 23.91 -9.92
N LEU A 302 3.52 23.31 -11.06
CA LEU A 302 4.89 23.39 -11.61
C LEU A 302 5.29 24.84 -11.95
N ARG A 303 4.40 25.66 -12.53
CA ARG A 303 4.65 27.08 -12.72
C ARG A 303 4.88 27.85 -11.42
N ALA A 304 4.16 27.47 -10.35
CA ALA A 304 4.33 28.11 -9.04
C ALA A 304 5.68 27.74 -8.41
N ILE A 305 6.06 26.47 -8.49
CA ILE A 305 7.29 25.92 -7.92
C ILE A 305 8.53 26.54 -8.57
N LEU A 306 8.53 26.79 -9.88
CA LEU A 306 9.62 27.46 -10.58
C LEU A 306 9.94 28.88 -10.07
N ARG A 307 9.07 29.46 -9.23
CA ARG A 307 9.29 30.73 -8.55
C ARG A 307 9.69 30.58 -7.08
N GLN A 308 9.93 29.34 -6.62
CA GLN A 308 10.30 28.99 -5.25
C GLN A 308 11.77 28.58 -5.13
N ASP A 309 12.60 28.96 -6.11
CA ASP A 309 14.03 28.65 -6.15
C ASP A 309 14.35 27.14 -5.94
N PRO A 310 13.71 26.25 -6.71
CA PRO A 310 13.98 24.81 -6.58
C PRO A 310 15.27 24.44 -7.32
N ASP A 311 16.05 23.51 -6.77
CA ASP A 311 17.15 22.85 -7.50
C ASP A 311 16.65 21.58 -8.19
N VAL A 312 15.79 20.83 -7.50
CA VAL A 312 15.26 19.55 -7.95
C VAL A 312 13.73 19.55 -7.88
N ILE A 313 13.09 19.17 -8.97
CA ILE A 313 11.65 19.12 -9.09
C ILE A 313 11.21 17.69 -9.44
N MET A 314 10.40 17.07 -8.59
CA MET A 314 9.71 15.84 -8.95
C MET A 314 8.27 16.15 -9.38
N VAL A 315 7.93 15.81 -10.60
CA VAL A 315 6.55 15.84 -11.11
C VAL A 315 6.01 14.42 -11.07
N GLY A 316 5.02 14.15 -10.24
CA GLY A 316 4.46 12.81 -10.03
C GLY A 316 4.21 12.08 -11.33
N GLU A 317 3.59 12.75 -12.29
CA GLU A 317 3.43 12.22 -13.65
C GLU A 317 3.21 13.33 -14.69
N ILE A 318 3.59 13.05 -15.95
CA ILE A 318 3.32 13.88 -17.11
C ILE A 318 2.19 13.26 -17.93
N ARG A 319 0.99 13.83 -17.86
CA ARG A 319 -0.20 13.36 -18.60
C ARG A 319 -0.47 14.15 -19.87
N ASP A 320 -0.15 15.43 -19.88
CA ASP A 320 -0.54 16.39 -20.89
C ASP A 320 0.64 17.20 -21.47
N LYS A 321 0.37 17.84 -22.61
CA LYS A 321 1.35 18.63 -23.36
C LYS A 321 1.88 19.81 -22.55
N GLU A 322 1.03 20.48 -21.79
CA GLU A 322 1.40 21.68 -21.05
C GLU A 322 2.41 21.35 -19.96
N THR A 323 2.12 20.33 -19.14
CA THR A 323 3.01 19.82 -18.09
C THR A 323 4.35 19.37 -18.70
N ALA A 324 4.31 18.64 -19.83
CA ALA A 324 5.51 18.17 -20.52
C ALA A 324 6.41 19.34 -20.97
N GLN A 325 5.83 20.38 -21.56
CA GLN A 325 6.58 21.55 -22.03
C GLN A 325 7.20 22.35 -20.88
N ILE A 326 6.48 22.52 -19.75
CA ILE A 326 7.00 23.24 -18.59
C ILE A 326 8.13 22.44 -17.94
N ALA A 327 7.96 21.14 -17.76
CA ALA A 327 8.98 20.24 -17.22
C ALA A 327 10.27 20.26 -18.05
N LEU A 328 10.14 20.20 -19.37
CA LEU A 328 11.30 20.27 -20.26
C LEU A 328 12.01 21.64 -20.17
N ARG A 329 11.27 22.75 -20.16
CA ARG A 329 11.86 24.09 -20.01
C ARG A 329 12.60 24.24 -18.68
N ALA A 330 12.02 23.72 -17.60
CA ALA A 330 12.68 23.69 -16.29
C ALA A 330 14.02 22.94 -16.36
N ALA A 331 14.02 21.76 -17.01
CA ALA A 331 15.23 20.97 -17.22
C ALA A 331 16.30 21.70 -18.07
N GLN A 332 15.88 22.56 -18.99
CA GLN A 332 16.78 23.41 -19.83
C GLN A 332 17.32 24.64 -19.10
N THR A 333 16.64 25.07 -18.05
CA THR A 333 16.96 26.32 -17.33
C THR A 333 17.63 26.08 -15.98
N GLY A 334 18.30 24.96 -15.79
CA GLY A 334 19.16 24.72 -14.63
C GLY A 334 18.55 23.86 -13.53
N HIS A 335 17.42 23.17 -13.76
CA HIS A 335 16.78 22.31 -12.76
C HIS A 335 16.94 20.84 -13.11
N LEU A 336 17.16 19.99 -12.12
CA LEU A 336 16.96 18.56 -12.28
C LEU A 336 15.46 18.24 -12.15
N VAL A 337 14.86 17.81 -13.26
CA VAL A 337 13.44 17.42 -13.28
C VAL A 337 13.33 15.90 -13.38
N VAL A 338 12.67 15.27 -12.41
CA VAL A 338 12.38 13.85 -12.45
C VAL A 338 10.87 13.63 -12.48
N SER A 339 10.39 12.68 -13.30
CA SER A 339 8.95 12.45 -13.42
C SER A 339 8.62 11.04 -13.84
N THR A 340 7.32 10.73 -13.90
CA THR A 340 6.84 9.44 -14.41
C THR A 340 5.99 9.58 -15.67
N LEU A 341 5.99 8.49 -16.44
CA LEU A 341 5.11 8.27 -17.57
C LEU A 341 4.39 6.92 -17.42
N HIS A 342 3.33 6.73 -18.22
CA HIS A 342 2.63 5.45 -18.32
C HIS A 342 2.84 4.84 -19.69
N THR A 343 4.02 4.30 -19.96
CA THR A 343 4.35 3.57 -21.20
C THR A 343 4.94 2.19 -20.90
N ASN A 344 4.91 1.29 -21.88
CA ASN A 344 5.32 -0.10 -21.68
C ASN A 344 6.83 -0.34 -21.81
N SER A 345 7.58 0.58 -22.41
CA SER A 345 9.03 0.49 -22.58
C SER A 345 9.64 1.88 -22.53
N ALA A 346 10.94 1.97 -22.33
CA ALA A 346 11.68 3.22 -22.38
C ALA A 346 11.59 3.87 -23.78
N LYS A 347 11.65 3.08 -24.84
CA LYS A 347 11.48 3.56 -26.23
C LYS A 347 10.07 4.15 -26.46
N ALA A 348 9.02 3.51 -25.92
CA ALA A 348 7.66 4.05 -25.99
C ALA A 348 7.52 5.37 -25.18
N GLY A 349 8.34 5.59 -24.16
CA GLY A 349 8.42 6.84 -23.44
C GLY A 349 8.88 7.99 -24.32
N TYR A 350 9.86 7.78 -25.21
CA TYR A 350 10.29 8.77 -26.20
C TYR A 350 9.15 9.14 -27.14
N VAL A 351 8.50 8.14 -27.72
CA VAL A 351 7.36 8.37 -28.63
C VAL A 351 6.26 9.15 -27.92
N ARG A 352 5.97 8.81 -26.68
CA ARG A 352 4.96 9.52 -25.89
C ARG A 352 5.27 10.99 -25.68
N LEU A 353 6.55 11.35 -25.47
CA LEU A 353 6.98 12.76 -25.37
C LEU A 353 6.84 13.50 -26.70
N GLU A 354 7.17 12.84 -27.81
CA GLU A 354 6.94 13.39 -29.17
C GLU A 354 5.44 13.64 -29.41
N ASP A 355 4.56 12.69 -29.04
CA ASP A 355 3.09 12.84 -29.11
C ASP A 355 2.56 13.97 -28.24
N LEU A 356 3.21 14.24 -27.11
CA LEU A 356 2.92 15.39 -26.24
C LEU A 356 3.47 16.72 -26.83
N GLY A 357 4.06 16.67 -28.01
CA GLY A 357 4.50 17.86 -28.74
C GLY A 357 5.89 18.36 -28.35
N ILE A 358 6.73 17.50 -27.77
CA ILE A 358 8.15 17.78 -27.53
C ILE A 358 8.96 17.39 -28.78
N SER A 359 9.76 18.30 -29.29
CA SER A 359 10.61 17.98 -30.45
C SER A 359 11.76 17.05 -30.06
N ARG A 360 12.16 16.21 -31.01
CA ARG A 360 13.26 15.26 -30.80
C ARG A 360 14.58 15.96 -30.46
N SER A 361 14.86 17.14 -31.08
CA SER A 361 16.05 17.91 -30.75
C SER A 361 16.05 18.40 -29.32
N ALA A 362 14.91 18.91 -28.83
CA ALA A 362 14.79 19.35 -27.44
C ALA A 362 14.95 18.20 -26.43
N LEU A 363 14.51 16.99 -26.79
CA LEU A 363 14.74 15.78 -25.99
C LEU A 363 16.24 15.40 -25.96
N GLN A 364 16.93 15.45 -27.09
CA GLN A 364 18.36 15.12 -27.16
C GLN A 364 19.21 16.05 -26.29
N ASP A 365 18.82 17.32 -26.18
CA ASP A 365 19.59 18.34 -25.42
C ASP A 365 19.34 18.26 -23.90
N SER A 366 18.20 17.75 -23.47
CA SER A 366 17.78 17.91 -22.06
C SER A 366 17.45 16.60 -21.36
N LEU A 367 17.13 15.54 -22.11
CA LEU A 367 16.77 14.25 -21.51
C LEU A 367 18.04 13.54 -21.06
N LEU A 368 18.08 13.14 -19.78
CA LEU A 368 19.17 12.34 -19.22
C LEU A 368 18.98 10.84 -19.51
N GLY A 369 17.71 10.39 -19.56
CA GLY A 369 17.35 9.02 -19.87
C GLY A 369 15.90 8.71 -19.53
N ILE A 370 15.43 7.58 -20.03
CA ILE A 370 14.11 7.01 -19.67
C ILE A 370 14.33 5.61 -19.13
N MET A 371 13.86 5.37 -17.92
CA MET A 371 13.86 4.06 -17.26
C MET A 371 12.48 3.43 -17.35
N ALA A 372 12.34 2.29 -18.00
CA ALA A 372 11.13 1.49 -17.88
C ALA A 372 11.32 0.40 -16.82
N GLN A 373 10.29 0.18 -16.01
CA GLN A 373 10.39 -0.63 -14.81
C GLN A 373 9.20 -1.57 -14.66
N ARG A 374 9.47 -2.79 -14.15
CA ARG A 374 8.49 -3.80 -13.74
C ARG A 374 8.90 -4.44 -12.43
N LEU A 375 7.92 -5.05 -11.76
CA LEU A 375 8.18 -5.89 -10.59
C LEU A 375 7.88 -7.34 -10.94
N LEU A 376 8.84 -8.23 -10.70
CA LEU A 376 8.69 -9.67 -10.77
C LEU A 376 8.63 -10.25 -9.36
N ARG A 377 7.79 -11.26 -9.16
CA ARG A 377 7.77 -12.03 -7.91
C ARG A 377 9.04 -12.87 -7.80
N CYS A 378 9.57 -12.94 -6.59
CA CYS A 378 10.78 -13.70 -6.31
C CYS A 378 10.46 -15.06 -5.70
N ARG A 379 11.30 -16.04 -6.00
CA ARG A 379 11.37 -17.32 -5.27
C ARG A 379 12.61 -17.31 -4.38
N PRO A 380 12.49 -17.55 -3.07
CA PRO A 380 13.65 -17.59 -2.17
C PRO A 380 14.56 -18.78 -2.43
N ALA A 381 14.05 -19.83 -3.10
CA ALA A 381 14.81 -20.98 -3.61
C ALA A 381 14.00 -21.65 -4.74
N PRO A 382 14.65 -22.42 -5.64
CA PRO A 382 13.96 -23.23 -6.63
C PRO A 382 12.87 -24.11 -5.98
N MET A 383 11.70 -24.22 -6.59
CA MET A 383 10.53 -24.98 -6.11
C MET A 383 9.84 -24.46 -4.84
N ARG A 384 10.28 -23.35 -4.23
CA ARG A 384 9.53 -22.68 -3.15
C ARG A 384 8.47 -21.73 -3.73
N PRO A 385 7.37 -21.47 -2.98
CA PRO A 385 6.39 -20.48 -3.40
C PRO A 385 7.03 -19.08 -3.52
N TYR A 386 6.43 -18.23 -4.35
CA TYR A 386 6.86 -16.84 -4.47
C TYR A 386 6.75 -16.11 -3.14
N SER A 387 7.73 -15.26 -2.85
CA SER A 387 7.76 -14.43 -1.66
C SER A 387 8.44 -13.10 -1.98
N GLY A 388 7.65 -12.03 -1.99
CA GLY A 388 8.12 -10.69 -2.31
C GLY A 388 8.35 -10.46 -3.81
N ARG A 389 8.80 -9.25 -4.13
CA ARG A 389 9.02 -8.80 -5.51
C ARG A 389 10.40 -8.19 -5.67
N THR A 390 10.98 -8.31 -6.85
CA THR A 390 12.19 -7.60 -7.25
C THR A 390 11.91 -6.70 -8.45
N VAL A 391 12.68 -5.64 -8.57
CA VAL A 391 12.58 -4.73 -9.70
C VAL A 391 13.42 -5.25 -10.87
N ILE A 392 12.87 -5.13 -12.08
CA ILE A 392 13.63 -5.16 -13.32
C ILE A 392 13.46 -3.82 -14.03
N ALA A 393 14.51 -3.39 -14.68
CA ALA A 393 14.53 -2.12 -15.41
C ALA A 393 15.28 -2.23 -16.72
N GLU A 394 14.89 -1.41 -17.67
CA GLU A 394 15.69 -1.01 -18.84
C GLU A 394 15.85 0.50 -18.79
N ILE A 395 17.04 1.01 -19.06
CA ILE A 395 17.31 2.44 -19.12
C ILE A 395 17.83 2.76 -20.52
N LEU A 396 17.09 3.62 -21.22
CA LEU A 396 17.44 4.10 -22.56
C LEU A 396 18.03 5.49 -22.45
N LYS A 397 19.25 5.67 -22.93
CA LYS A 397 19.94 6.95 -23.01
C LYS A 397 19.47 7.79 -24.20
N PRO A 398 19.75 9.11 -24.22
CA PRO A 398 19.40 9.99 -25.35
C PRO A 398 20.00 9.57 -26.70
N ASP A 399 21.16 8.92 -26.67
CA ASP A 399 21.83 8.39 -27.87
C ASP A 399 21.19 7.08 -28.43
N GLY A 400 20.16 6.57 -27.76
CA GLY A 400 19.47 5.34 -28.15
C GLY A 400 20.11 4.07 -27.62
N THR A 401 21.15 4.14 -26.78
CA THR A 401 21.80 2.99 -26.17
C THR A 401 21.14 2.58 -24.86
N TYR A 402 21.12 1.27 -24.56
CA TYR A 402 20.66 0.76 -23.26
C TYR A 402 21.82 0.66 -22.28
N VAL A 403 21.58 0.99 -21.01
CA VAL A 403 22.59 0.93 -19.95
C VAL A 403 22.96 -0.52 -19.60
N ASP A 404 21.97 -1.42 -19.51
CA ASP A 404 22.16 -2.83 -19.12
C ASP A 404 21.18 -3.78 -19.87
N GLY A 405 20.88 -3.46 -21.12
CA GLY A 405 19.94 -4.25 -21.91
C GLY A 405 18.48 -3.89 -21.70
N THR A 406 17.61 -4.67 -22.34
CA THR A 406 16.16 -4.53 -22.32
C THR A 406 15.52 -5.13 -21.06
N LEU A 407 14.26 -4.79 -20.79
CA LEU A 407 13.49 -5.41 -19.70
C LEU A 407 13.49 -6.94 -19.76
N ARG A 408 13.39 -7.50 -20.98
CA ARG A 408 13.37 -8.95 -21.19
C ARG A 408 14.71 -9.60 -20.90
N GLU A 409 15.79 -9.02 -21.39
CA GLU A 409 17.15 -9.52 -21.12
C GLU A 409 17.44 -9.50 -19.62
N ASN A 410 17.07 -8.43 -18.93
CA ASN A 410 17.27 -8.32 -17.50
C ASN A 410 16.37 -9.27 -16.70
N ALA A 411 15.15 -9.55 -17.17
CA ALA A 411 14.29 -10.56 -16.58
C ALA A 411 14.87 -11.98 -16.75
N LEU A 412 15.43 -12.32 -17.93
CA LEU A 412 16.03 -13.61 -18.17
C LEU A 412 17.28 -13.85 -17.32
N LYS A 413 18.09 -12.83 -17.03
CA LYS A 413 19.22 -12.92 -16.09
C LYS A 413 18.74 -13.34 -14.68
N LEU A 414 17.54 -12.87 -14.24
CA LEU A 414 16.95 -13.29 -12.97
C LEU A 414 16.42 -14.72 -12.99
N VAL A 415 15.92 -15.19 -14.14
CA VAL A 415 15.55 -16.61 -14.33
C VAL A 415 16.78 -17.51 -14.26
N GLU A 416 17.87 -17.18 -14.96
CA GLU A 416 19.12 -17.91 -14.96
C GLU A 416 19.74 -18.00 -13.55
N SER A 417 19.60 -16.94 -12.74
CA SER A 417 20.05 -16.91 -11.35
C SER A 417 19.10 -17.57 -10.35
N GLY A 418 17.95 -18.08 -10.80
CA GLY A 418 16.96 -18.78 -9.98
C GLY A 418 16.10 -17.87 -9.08
N TYR A 419 16.18 -16.55 -9.24
CA TYR A 419 15.37 -15.60 -8.46
C TYR A 419 13.91 -15.56 -8.86
N THR A 420 13.58 -15.93 -10.09
CA THR A 420 12.22 -16.01 -10.63
C THR A 420 12.16 -17.12 -11.66
N ASP A 421 11.05 -17.26 -12.36
CA ASP A 421 10.90 -18.23 -13.45
C ASP A 421 10.32 -17.61 -14.71
N GLN A 422 10.32 -18.40 -15.78
CA GLN A 422 9.89 -17.96 -17.11
C GLN A 422 8.39 -17.68 -17.17
N GLU A 423 7.60 -18.36 -16.35
CA GLU A 423 6.15 -18.17 -16.25
C GLU A 423 5.82 -16.77 -15.71
N GLU A 424 6.54 -16.34 -14.67
CA GLU A 424 6.42 -15.00 -14.12
C GLU A 424 6.88 -13.91 -15.11
N VAL A 425 7.98 -14.16 -15.84
CA VAL A 425 8.45 -13.24 -16.88
C VAL A 425 7.41 -13.09 -17.98
N GLN A 426 6.81 -14.19 -18.45
CA GLN A 426 5.74 -14.15 -19.46
C GLN A 426 4.50 -13.41 -18.93
N ARG A 427 4.13 -13.61 -17.68
CA ARG A 427 3.00 -12.93 -17.06
C ARG A 427 3.17 -11.40 -17.03
N VAL A 428 4.39 -10.91 -16.78
CA VAL A 428 4.67 -9.47 -16.53
C VAL A 428 5.09 -8.73 -17.79
N ILE A 429 5.88 -9.35 -18.65
CA ILE A 429 6.43 -8.72 -19.88
C ILE A 429 5.66 -9.17 -21.13
N GLY A 430 4.95 -10.28 -21.05
CA GLY A 430 4.27 -10.90 -22.17
C GLY A 430 5.06 -12.07 -22.79
N PRO A 431 4.45 -12.80 -23.73
CA PRO A 431 5.11 -13.92 -24.40
C PRO A 431 6.35 -13.46 -25.17
N THR A 432 7.24 -14.39 -25.42
CA THR A 432 8.36 -14.18 -26.35
C THR A 432 7.78 -14.01 -27.76
N PRO A 433 8.13 -12.95 -28.52
CA PRO A 433 7.67 -12.75 -29.88
C PRO A 433 8.13 -13.87 -30.79
#